data_ae56747e33dfa193f138c8a782a7ac96
#
_entry.id   ae56747e33dfa193f138c8a782a7ac96
#
_cell.length_a   1.000
_cell.length_b   1.000
_cell.length_c   1.000
_cell.angle_alpha   90.00
_cell.angle_beta   90.00
_cell.angle_gamma   90.00
#
_symmetry.space_group_name_H-M   'P 1'
#
loop_
_entity.id
_entity.type
_entity.pdbx_description
1 polymer ?
#
loop_
_entity_poly.entity_id
_entity_poly.type
_entity_poly.pdbx_seq_one_letter_code
_entity_poly.pdbx_strand_id
1 'polypeptide(L)'
;MAKINFGGFVENVETREEFPLEKAREVLKNETIAVLGYGIQGPGQSMNLRDNGFNVIVGQRQGKTFDKAVKDGWVPGETLFSIEEACKRATIIEFLLSDAAQIEVWPTVKANLTPGKALYFSHGFAITFNDRTNVIPPKDVDVIMVAPKGSGTSLRSLFLEGRGINSSFAIYQDATGKARERTMALGIGIGSGYMFETTFKKETWSDLTGERGTLMGAIQGLLLAQYETLRENGHSPSEAFNETVEELTQSLMPLFAQKGMDWMYANCSTTAQRGALDWMGPFHDATKPVFEKLYNSVKTGNEAQISIDSNSKPDYREKLNAELKALHDSEMWRTGEMVRKLRPENA
;
A
#
# COMPACT_ATOMS: atom_id res chain seq x y z
N MET A 1 9.25 17.34 -14.17
CA MET A 1 9.70 15.94 -13.94
C MET A 1 11.17 15.82 -14.27
N ALA A 2 11.95 15.27 -13.36
CA ALA A 2 13.35 14.90 -13.56
C ALA A 2 13.46 13.63 -14.42
N LYS A 3 14.55 13.52 -15.16
CA LYS A 3 14.95 12.29 -15.88
C LYS A 3 16.04 11.61 -15.08
N ILE A 4 15.73 10.48 -14.49
CA ILE A 4 16.65 9.72 -13.62
C ILE A 4 17.01 8.40 -14.28
N ASN A 5 18.28 8.01 -14.18
CA ASN A 5 18.77 6.73 -14.67
C ASN A 5 18.66 5.67 -13.57
N PHE A 6 17.77 4.71 -13.77
CA PHE A 6 17.60 3.56 -12.90
C PHE A 6 18.22 2.32 -13.54
N GLY A 7 19.44 1.99 -13.16
CA GLY A 7 20.11 0.79 -13.64
C GLY A 7 20.33 0.70 -15.17
N GLY A 8 20.54 1.82 -15.84
CA GLY A 8 20.70 1.91 -17.29
C GLY A 8 19.44 2.34 -18.05
N PHE A 9 18.30 2.43 -17.41
CA PHE A 9 17.04 2.90 -18.00
C PHE A 9 16.68 4.29 -17.47
N VAL A 10 16.36 5.22 -18.37
CA VAL A 10 15.96 6.57 -18.01
C VAL A 10 14.44 6.63 -17.83
N GLU A 11 14.00 7.00 -16.63
CA GLU A 11 12.59 7.17 -16.29
C GLU A 11 12.30 8.63 -15.91
N ASN A 12 11.04 9.03 -16.10
CA ASN A 12 10.55 10.32 -15.64
C ASN A 12 9.99 10.16 -14.22
N VAL A 13 10.50 10.98 -13.31
CA VAL A 13 10.00 11.03 -11.94
C VAL A 13 9.62 12.45 -11.54
N GLU A 14 8.68 12.58 -10.61
CA GLU A 14 8.35 13.85 -9.99
C GLU A 14 8.88 13.84 -8.56
N THR A 15 9.62 14.86 -8.19
CA THR A 15 10.17 15.05 -6.85
C THR A 15 9.57 16.29 -6.20
N ARG A 16 9.83 16.48 -4.90
CA ARG A 16 9.42 17.69 -4.18
C ARG A 16 10.12 18.96 -4.66
N GLU A 17 11.22 18.82 -5.41
CA GLU A 17 11.93 19.94 -6.04
C GLU A 17 11.22 20.43 -7.31
N GLU A 18 10.80 19.50 -8.20
CA GLU A 18 10.06 19.86 -9.42
C GLU A 18 8.63 20.29 -9.12
N PHE A 19 8.03 19.72 -8.07
CA PHE A 19 6.67 20.04 -7.67
C PHE A 19 6.60 20.33 -6.15
N PRO A 20 7.01 21.53 -5.71
CA PRO A 20 7.02 21.86 -4.29
C PRO A 20 5.62 21.98 -3.70
N LEU A 21 5.52 21.85 -2.37
CA LEU A 21 4.25 21.86 -1.64
C LEU A 21 3.45 23.14 -1.86
N GLU A 22 4.12 24.28 -2.01
CA GLU A 22 3.48 25.58 -2.29
C GLU A 22 2.74 25.55 -3.64
N LYS A 23 3.34 24.92 -4.65
CA LYS A 23 2.70 24.71 -5.94
C LYS A 23 1.51 23.77 -5.81
N ALA A 24 1.63 22.70 -5.02
CA ALA A 24 0.52 21.78 -4.77
C ALA A 24 -0.67 22.50 -4.11
N ARG A 25 -0.40 23.36 -3.13
CA ARG A 25 -1.41 24.20 -2.48
C ARG A 25 -2.09 25.15 -3.47
N GLU A 26 -1.33 25.78 -4.36
CA GLU A 26 -1.90 26.68 -5.39
C GLU A 26 -2.79 25.93 -6.37
N VAL A 27 -2.38 24.72 -6.83
CA VAL A 27 -3.18 23.88 -7.74
C VAL A 27 -4.50 23.46 -7.09
N LEU A 28 -4.49 23.10 -5.81
CA LEU A 28 -5.67 22.57 -5.11
C LEU A 28 -6.40 23.58 -4.23
N LYS A 29 -6.05 24.87 -4.30
CA LYS A 29 -6.59 25.93 -3.40
C LYS A 29 -8.12 26.05 -3.40
N ASN A 30 -8.77 25.72 -4.51
CA ASN A 30 -10.21 25.80 -4.68
C ASN A 30 -10.89 24.40 -4.67
N GLU A 31 -10.11 23.36 -4.39
CA GLU A 31 -10.63 21.99 -4.37
C GLU A 31 -11.05 21.60 -2.95
N THR A 32 -12.09 20.80 -2.85
CA THR A 32 -12.47 20.08 -1.64
C THR A 32 -12.19 18.60 -1.85
N ILE A 33 -11.29 18.04 -1.05
CA ILE A 33 -10.85 16.64 -1.15
C ILE A 33 -11.68 15.82 -0.16
N ALA A 34 -12.50 14.90 -0.65
CA ALA A 34 -13.21 13.94 0.19
C ALA A 34 -12.48 12.60 0.19
N VAL A 35 -11.95 12.21 1.34
CA VAL A 35 -11.38 10.87 1.56
C VAL A 35 -12.50 9.91 1.97
N LEU A 36 -12.89 9.01 1.08
CA LEU A 36 -13.90 7.99 1.33
C LEU A 36 -13.27 6.73 1.90
N GLY A 37 -13.62 6.42 3.14
CA GLY A 37 -13.05 5.30 3.89
C GLY A 37 -11.93 5.72 4.83
N TYR A 38 -12.04 5.26 6.09
CA TYR A 38 -11.07 5.55 7.14
C TYR A 38 -10.40 4.25 7.65
N GLY A 39 -10.09 3.36 6.67
CA GLY A 39 -9.48 2.03 6.89
C GLY A 39 -7.97 2.08 6.99
N ILE A 40 -7.28 1.51 5.99
CA ILE A 40 -5.81 1.39 5.98
C ILE A 40 -5.14 2.67 5.45
N GLN A 41 -5.51 3.13 4.26
CA GLN A 41 -4.90 4.31 3.62
C GLN A 41 -5.54 5.63 4.05
N GLY A 42 -6.85 5.64 4.30
CA GLY A 42 -7.61 6.85 4.60
C GLY A 42 -7.04 7.72 5.72
N PRO A 43 -6.71 7.16 6.90
CA PRO A 43 -6.12 7.94 7.99
C PRO A 43 -4.79 8.62 7.60
N GLY A 44 -3.88 7.87 7.00
CA GLY A 44 -2.57 8.40 6.60
C GLY A 44 -2.69 9.53 5.59
N GLN A 45 -3.42 9.31 4.50
CA GLN A 45 -3.56 10.29 3.43
C GLN A 45 -4.35 11.52 3.88
N SER A 46 -5.51 11.35 4.50
CA SER A 46 -6.35 12.47 4.94
C SER A 46 -5.65 13.37 5.96
N MET A 47 -4.96 12.78 6.95
CA MET A 47 -4.23 13.56 7.94
C MET A 47 -3.02 14.27 7.35
N ASN A 48 -2.28 13.64 6.43
CA ASN A 48 -1.14 14.28 5.76
C ASN A 48 -1.59 15.47 4.90
N LEU A 49 -2.68 15.30 4.15
CA LEU A 49 -3.29 16.39 3.38
C LEU A 49 -3.73 17.53 4.30
N ARG A 50 -4.43 17.24 5.39
CA ARG A 50 -4.87 18.23 6.38
C ARG A 50 -3.68 18.99 6.98
N ASP A 51 -2.66 18.27 7.42
CA ASP A 51 -1.46 18.88 8.03
C ASP A 51 -0.66 19.73 7.02
N ASN A 52 -0.74 19.41 5.74
CA ASN A 52 -0.21 20.20 4.64
C ASN A 52 -1.11 21.40 4.23
N GLY A 53 -2.27 21.59 4.90
CA GLY A 53 -3.12 22.77 4.74
C GLY A 53 -4.11 22.69 3.59
N PHE A 54 -4.45 21.49 3.08
CA PHE A 54 -5.50 21.30 2.09
C PHE A 54 -6.89 21.25 2.74
N ASN A 55 -7.93 21.61 1.97
CA ASN A 55 -9.31 21.49 2.40
C ASN A 55 -9.79 20.04 2.26
N VAL A 56 -9.78 19.30 3.36
CA VAL A 56 -10.07 17.87 3.41
C VAL A 56 -11.30 17.58 4.26
N ILE A 57 -12.16 16.71 3.76
CA ILE A 57 -13.26 16.12 4.50
C ILE A 57 -13.17 14.59 4.41
N VAL A 58 -13.79 13.89 5.35
CA VAL A 58 -13.83 12.42 5.39
C VAL A 58 -15.25 11.94 5.18
N GLY A 59 -15.43 10.98 4.29
CA GLY A 59 -16.69 10.27 4.08
C GLY A 59 -16.62 8.86 4.67
N GLN A 60 -17.37 8.59 5.75
CA GLN A 60 -17.32 7.31 6.43
C GLN A 60 -18.71 6.93 6.97
N ARG A 61 -19.08 5.64 6.85
CA ARG A 61 -20.29 5.11 7.51
C ARG A 61 -20.08 4.95 9.02
N GLN A 62 -21.15 5.07 9.79
CA GLN A 62 -21.13 4.88 11.25
C GLN A 62 -20.50 3.53 11.64
N GLY A 63 -19.80 3.50 12.78
CA GLY A 63 -19.15 2.32 13.33
C GLY A 63 -17.72 2.60 13.79
N LYS A 64 -16.95 1.54 14.11
CA LYS A 64 -15.62 1.65 14.73
C LYS A 64 -14.63 2.54 13.96
N THR A 65 -14.68 2.54 12.63
CA THR A 65 -13.81 3.40 11.80
C THR A 65 -14.25 4.86 11.80
N PHE A 66 -15.55 5.13 11.94
CA PHE A 66 -16.08 6.47 12.16
C PHE A 66 -15.63 7.02 13.52
N ASP A 67 -15.76 6.20 14.58
CA ASP A 67 -15.32 6.57 15.93
C ASP A 67 -13.81 6.82 15.97
N LYS A 68 -13.03 6.06 15.19
CA LYS A 68 -11.60 6.31 15.01
C LYS A 68 -11.36 7.68 14.36
N ALA A 69 -12.08 8.02 13.30
CA ALA A 69 -11.95 9.31 12.65
C ALA A 69 -12.26 10.47 13.63
N VAL A 70 -13.28 10.34 14.45
CA VAL A 70 -13.58 11.33 15.50
C VAL A 70 -12.41 11.47 16.48
N LYS A 71 -11.81 10.36 16.93
CA LYS A 71 -10.63 10.39 17.82
C LYS A 71 -9.43 11.05 17.17
N ASP A 72 -9.27 10.93 15.87
CA ASP A 72 -8.19 11.55 15.08
C ASP A 72 -8.49 13.03 14.73
N GLY A 73 -9.58 13.60 15.29
CA GLY A 73 -9.91 15.02 15.21
C GLY A 73 -10.80 15.42 14.03
N TRP A 74 -11.46 14.47 13.37
CA TRP A 74 -12.49 14.78 12.37
C TRP A 74 -13.83 15.05 13.06
N VAL A 75 -14.50 16.17 12.69
CA VAL A 75 -15.70 16.67 13.38
C VAL A 75 -16.96 16.29 12.59
N PRO A 76 -17.89 15.50 13.20
CA PRO A 76 -19.15 15.15 12.56
C PRO A 76 -19.96 16.38 12.16
N GLY A 77 -20.41 16.41 10.91
CA GLY A 77 -21.16 17.54 10.33
C GLY A 77 -20.33 18.72 9.84
N GLU A 78 -19.02 18.77 10.15
CA GLU A 78 -18.11 19.82 9.68
C GLU A 78 -17.02 19.27 8.74
N THR A 79 -16.30 18.24 9.16
CA THR A 79 -15.22 17.60 8.39
C THR A 79 -15.37 16.09 8.25
N LEU A 80 -16.38 15.50 8.94
CA LEU A 80 -16.72 14.08 8.86
C LEU A 80 -18.20 13.92 8.50
N PHE A 81 -18.46 13.25 7.39
CA PHE A 81 -19.79 13.10 6.81
C PHE A 81 -20.11 11.65 6.47
N SER A 82 -21.35 11.38 6.06
CA SER A 82 -21.68 10.17 5.32
C SER A 82 -20.94 10.15 3.97
N ILE A 83 -20.77 8.97 3.38
CA ILE A 83 -20.12 8.83 2.05
C ILE A 83 -20.84 9.69 1.01
N GLU A 84 -22.18 9.66 0.97
CA GLU A 84 -22.97 10.43 0.02
C GLU A 84 -22.77 11.93 0.18
N GLU A 85 -22.86 12.45 1.40
CA GLU A 85 -22.70 13.87 1.68
C GLU A 85 -21.29 14.36 1.39
N ALA A 86 -20.26 13.55 1.69
CA ALA A 86 -18.89 13.85 1.34
C ALA A 86 -18.71 13.93 -0.19
N CYS A 87 -19.29 13.01 -0.95
CA CYS A 87 -19.27 13.03 -2.41
C CYS A 87 -19.94 14.29 -3.01
N LYS A 88 -21.05 14.74 -2.41
CA LYS A 88 -21.74 15.97 -2.87
C LYS A 88 -20.87 17.20 -2.71
N ARG A 89 -20.16 17.32 -1.59
CA ARG A 89 -19.31 18.47 -1.24
C ARG A 89 -17.97 18.51 -1.97
N ALA A 90 -17.46 17.35 -2.33
CA ALA A 90 -16.13 17.23 -2.91
C ALA A 90 -16.07 17.66 -4.38
N THR A 91 -14.89 18.16 -4.77
CA THR A 91 -14.45 18.30 -6.16
C THR A 91 -13.46 17.20 -6.54
N ILE A 92 -12.73 16.64 -5.54
CA ILE A 92 -11.87 15.48 -5.68
C ILE A 92 -12.36 14.42 -4.70
N ILE A 93 -12.63 13.22 -5.20
CA ILE A 93 -13.09 12.09 -4.41
C ILE A 93 -11.98 11.04 -4.36
N GLU A 94 -11.32 10.90 -3.20
CA GLU A 94 -10.35 9.84 -2.92
C GLU A 94 -11.09 8.58 -2.49
N PHE A 95 -11.16 7.59 -3.37
CA PHE A 95 -11.94 6.38 -3.19
C PHE A 95 -11.11 5.29 -2.50
N LEU A 96 -10.86 5.45 -1.19
CA LEU A 96 -9.93 4.64 -0.38
C LEU A 96 -10.61 3.55 0.46
N LEU A 97 -11.77 3.10 0.04
CA LEU A 97 -12.45 1.92 0.59
C LEU A 97 -11.76 0.63 0.10
N SER A 98 -12.00 -0.48 0.79
CA SER A 98 -11.61 -1.80 0.27
C SER A 98 -12.33 -2.12 -1.04
N ASP A 99 -11.73 -2.98 -1.89
CA ASP A 99 -12.28 -3.27 -3.23
C ASP A 99 -13.74 -3.73 -3.18
N ALA A 100 -14.11 -4.60 -2.26
CA ALA A 100 -15.50 -5.04 -2.07
C ALA A 100 -16.42 -3.87 -1.65
N ALA A 101 -15.95 -2.98 -0.78
CA ALA A 101 -16.74 -1.82 -0.38
C ALA A 101 -16.81 -0.77 -1.50
N GLN A 102 -15.79 -0.66 -2.36
CA GLN A 102 -15.87 0.17 -3.57
C GLN A 102 -16.97 -0.32 -4.50
N ILE A 103 -17.08 -1.63 -4.72
CA ILE A 103 -18.17 -2.23 -5.52
C ILE A 103 -19.53 -1.90 -4.91
N GLU A 104 -19.69 -2.10 -3.60
CA GLU A 104 -20.94 -1.87 -2.86
C GLU A 104 -21.43 -0.42 -2.98
N VAL A 105 -20.53 0.56 -2.76
CA VAL A 105 -20.91 1.97 -2.70
C VAL A 105 -20.78 2.69 -4.04
N TRP A 106 -20.30 2.03 -5.10
CA TRP A 106 -20.10 2.63 -6.41
C TRP A 106 -21.33 3.35 -6.96
N PRO A 107 -22.57 2.82 -6.87
CA PRO A 107 -23.75 3.54 -7.33
C PRO A 107 -23.91 4.92 -6.69
N THR A 108 -23.65 5.03 -5.39
CA THR A 108 -23.70 6.30 -4.63
C THR A 108 -22.62 7.27 -5.09
N VAL A 109 -21.39 6.79 -5.22
CA VAL A 109 -20.26 7.62 -5.68
C VAL A 109 -20.50 8.10 -7.10
N LYS A 110 -20.88 7.19 -8.00
CA LYS A 110 -21.14 7.50 -9.42
C LYS A 110 -22.24 8.56 -9.59
N ALA A 111 -23.31 8.49 -8.81
CA ALA A 111 -24.41 9.47 -8.86
C ALA A 111 -23.98 10.89 -8.46
N ASN A 112 -22.88 11.03 -7.75
CA ASN A 112 -22.34 12.31 -7.28
C ASN A 112 -21.07 12.76 -8.05
N LEU A 113 -20.63 12.00 -9.05
CA LEU A 113 -19.55 12.37 -9.96
C LEU A 113 -20.09 13.27 -11.08
N THR A 114 -20.16 14.56 -10.79
CA THR A 114 -20.57 15.58 -11.78
C THR A 114 -19.38 15.99 -12.65
N PRO A 115 -19.65 16.58 -13.86
CA PRO A 115 -18.60 17.02 -14.78
C PRO A 115 -17.52 17.89 -14.11
N GLY A 116 -16.27 17.62 -14.41
CA GLY A 116 -15.12 18.36 -13.89
C GLY A 116 -14.57 17.89 -12.54
N LYS A 117 -15.27 17.01 -11.81
CA LYS A 117 -14.73 16.36 -10.61
C LYS A 117 -13.60 15.39 -10.97
N ALA A 118 -12.78 15.05 -9.95
CA ALA A 118 -11.78 14.01 -10.07
C ALA A 118 -12.12 12.82 -9.16
N LEU A 119 -11.97 11.61 -9.70
CA LEU A 119 -12.02 10.35 -8.97
C LEU A 119 -10.59 9.83 -8.82
N TYR A 120 -10.15 9.71 -7.57
CA TYR A 120 -8.79 9.31 -7.22
C TYR A 120 -8.77 7.93 -6.56
N PHE A 121 -7.74 7.17 -6.90
CA PHE A 121 -7.46 5.85 -6.34
C PHE A 121 -6.05 5.78 -5.78
N SER A 122 -5.82 4.91 -4.79
CA SER A 122 -4.48 4.54 -4.31
C SER A 122 -4.07 3.11 -4.70
N HIS A 123 -4.90 2.45 -5.49
CA HIS A 123 -4.66 1.13 -6.08
C HIS A 123 -5.52 1.00 -7.34
N GLY A 124 -4.95 0.43 -8.39
CA GLY A 124 -5.61 0.38 -9.68
C GLY A 124 -6.67 -0.71 -9.87
N PHE A 125 -6.98 -1.51 -8.83
CA PHE A 125 -7.81 -2.73 -8.89
C PHE A 125 -9.18 -2.49 -9.54
N ALA A 126 -9.94 -1.55 -8.99
CA ALA A 126 -11.33 -1.33 -9.42
C ALA A 126 -11.46 -0.96 -10.89
N ILE A 127 -10.52 -0.17 -11.41
CA ILE A 127 -10.50 0.27 -12.82
C ILE A 127 -9.90 -0.80 -13.73
N THR A 128 -8.85 -1.50 -13.28
CA THR A 128 -8.19 -2.55 -14.06
C THR A 128 -9.11 -3.73 -14.32
N PHE A 129 -9.94 -4.09 -13.34
CA PHE A 129 -10.91 -5.19 -13.40
C PHE A 129 -12.34 -4.69 -13.43
N ASN A 130 -12.60 -3.62 -14.18
CA ASN A 130 -13.93 -2.99 -14.26
C ASN A 130 -15.00 -3.90 -14.87
N ASP A 131 -14.62 -4.93 -15.61
CA ASP A 131 -15.48 -6.01 -16.08
C ASP A 131 -16.04 -6.88 -14.95
N ARG A 132 -15.40 -6.87 -13.78
CA ARG A 132 -15.79 -7.63 -12.58
C ARG A 132 -16.35 -6.74 -11.48
N THR A 133 -15.77 -5.55 -11.30
CA THR A 133 -16.14 -4.59 -10.27
C THR A 133 -17.32 -3.70 -10.66
N ASN A 134 -17.58 -3.57 -11.96
CA ASN A 134 -18.54 -2.62 -12.55
C ASN A 134 -18.25 -1.13 -12.18
N VAL A 135 -17.03 -0.82 -11.73
CA VAL A 135 -16.59 0.54 -11.45
C VAL A 135 -16.18 1.22 -12.76
N ILE A 136 -17.15 1.84 -13.41
CA ILE A 136 -17.00 2.51 -14.71
C ILE A 136 -17.32 3.99 -14.53
N PRO A 137 -16.27 4.85 -14.42
CA PRO A 137 -16.43 6.29 -14.25
C PRO A 137 -17.12 6.97 -15.43
N PRO A 138 -17.86 8.07 -15.20
CA PRO A 138 -18.34 8.95 -16.28
C PRO A 138 -17.18 9.51 -17.12
N LYS A 139 -17.46 9.85 -18.39
CA LYS A 139 -16.42 10.34 -19.32
C LYS A 139 -15.99 11.79 -19.10
N ASP A 140 -16.73 12.51 -18.31
CA ASP A 140 -16.59 13.96 -18.05
C ASP A 140 -15.94 14.26 -16.69
N VAL A 141 -15.31 13.26 -16.06
CA VAL A 141 -14.53 13.39 -14.83
C VAL A 141 -13.08 12.96 -15.05
N ASP A 142 -12.15 13.49 -14.26
CA ASP A 142 -10.80 12.98 -14.22
C ASP A 142 -10.76 11.66 -13.47
N VAL A 143 -9.93 10.71 -13.90
CA VAL A 143 -9.66 9.46 -13.17
C VAL A 143 -8.17 9.31 -13.00
N ILE A 144 -7.71 9.40 -11.76
CA ILE A 144 -6.31 9.53 -11.39
C ILE A 144 -5.94 8.57 -10.27
N MET A 145 -4.64 8.31 -10.14
CA MET A 145 -4.12 7.44 -9.09
C MET A 145 -2.79 7.96 -8.56
N VAL A 146 -2.64 7.92 -7.24
CA VAL A 146 -1.34 7.92 -6.58
C VAL A 146 -1.33 6.76 -5.59
N ALA A 147 -0.43 5.81 -5.80
CA ALA A 147 -0.32 4.58 -5.02
C ALA A 147 0.99 4.57 -4.21
N PRO A 148 0.95 4.96 -2.92
CA PRO A 148 2.10 4.88 -2.03
C PRO A 148 2.57 3.43 -1.88
N LYS A 149 3.89 3.21 -1.99
CA LYS A 149 4.50 1.88 -1.87
C LYS A 149 4.78 1.55 -0.41
N GLY A 150 3.69 1.39 0.36
CA GLY A 150 3.71 1.06 1.78
C GLY A 150 2.35 1.20 2.45
N SER A 151 2.26 0.77 3.71
CA SER A 151 1.02 0.86 4.49
C SER A 151 0.67 2.32 4.82
N GLY A 152 -0.62 2.61 5.05
CA GLY A 152 -1.05 3.94 5.47
C GLY A 152 -0.45 4.37 6.82
N THR A 153 -0.15 3.41 7.70
CA THR A 153 0.57 3.67 8.95
C THR A 153 2.00 4.14 8.68
N SER A 154 2.72 3.46 7.79
CA SER A 154 4.08 3.85 7.41
C SER A 154 4.09 5.19 6.65
N LEU A 155 3.09 5.44 5.80
CA LEU A 155 2.94 6.73 5.12
C LEU A 155 2.83 7.87 6.15
N ARG A 156 2.03 7.68 7.20
CA ARG A 156 1.84 8.67 8.26
C ARG A 156 3.08 8.86 9.12
N SER A 157 3.71 7.78 9.59
CA SER A 157 4.89 7.88 10.45
C SER A 157 6.07 8.53 9.74
N LEU A 158 6.36 8.13 8.51
CA LEU A 158 7.45 8.73 7.73
C LEU A 158 7.18 10.19 7.38
N PHE A 159 5.91 10.57 7.14
CA PHE A 159 5.54 11.97 6.95
C PHE A 159 5.86 12.81 8.19
N LEU A 160 5.51 12.33 9.38
CA LEU A 160 5.79 13.02 10.65
C LEU A 160 7.30 13.15 10.94
N GLU A 161 8.10 12.22 10.41
CA GLU A 161 9.56 12.27 10.46
C GLU A 161 10.19 13.22 9.41
N GLY A 162 9.38 13.91 8.60
CA GLY A 162 9.87 14.72 7.46
C GLY A 162 10.37 13.92 6.27
N ARG A 163 10.13 12.62 6.27
CA ARG A 163 10.46 11.66 5.22
C ARG A 163 9.25 11.44 4.30
N GLY A 164 9.30 10.44 3.41
CA GLY A 164 8.17 10.08 2.55
C GLY A 164 8.33 8.70 1.95
N ILE A 165 7.19 8.09 1.62
CA ILE A 165 7.13 6.83 0.87
C ILE A 165 7.06 7.16 -0.62
N ASN A 166 7.83 6.45 -1.44
CA ASN A 166 7.73 6.57 -2.89
C ASN A 166 6.36 6.11 -3.37
N SER A 167 5.84 6.77 -4.38
CA SER A 167 4.52 6.45 -4.93
C SER A 167 4.58 6.25 -6.43
N SER A 168 3.79 5.35 -6.97
CA SER A 168 3.48 5.36 -8.39
C SER A 168 2.29 6.26 -8.66
N PHE A 169 2.21 6.86 -9.85
CA PHE A 169 1.05 7.64 -10.28
C PHE A 169 0.60 7.24 -11.68
N ALA A 170 -0.69 7.40 -11.94
CA ALA A 170 -1.25 7.18 -13.26
C ALA A 170 -2.45 8.08 -13.52
N ILE A 171 -2.64 8.44 -14.79
CA ILE A 171 -3.82 9.12 -15.29
C ILE A 171 -4.54 8.15 -16.21
N TYR A 172 -5.74 7.73 -15.81
CA TYR A 172 -6.60 6.87 -16.62
C TYR A 172 -7.45 7.70 -17.60
N GLN A 173 -7.95 8.85 -17.12
CA GLN A 173 -8.81 9.75 -17.87
C GLN A 173 -8.53 11.20 -17.46
N ASP A 174 -8.32 12.06 -18.43
CA ASP A 174 -8.17 13.51 -18.27
C ASP A 174 -9.29 14.22 -19.04
N ALA A 175 -10.40 14.47 -18.35
CA ALA A 175 -11.57 15.14 -18.92
C ALA A 175 -11.47 16.66 -18.82
N THR A 176 -10.69 17.16 -17.85
CA THR A 176 -10.61 18.60 -17.54
C THR A 176 -9.35 19.26 -18.10
N GLY A 177 -8.37 18.50 -18.57
CA GLY A 177 -7.02 18.97 -18.88
C GLY A 177 -6.17 19.28 -17.65
N LYS A 178 -6.64 18.94 -16.43
CA LYS A 178 -5.98 19.21 -15.15
C LYS A 178 -5.59 17.94 -14.39
N ALA A 179 -5.91 16.78 -14.92
CA ALA A 179 -5.70 15.50 -14.22
C ALA A 179 -4.25 15.34 -13.74
N ARG A 180 -3.27 15.70 -14.59
CA ARG A 180 -1.87 15.59 -14.24
C ARG A 180 -1.47 16.49 -13.07
N GLU A 181 -1.85 17.78 -13.10
CA GLU A 181 -1.51 18.71 -12.03
C GLU A 181 -2.18 18.33 -10.71
N ARG A 182 -3.45 17.90 -10.74
CA ARG A 182 -4.16 17.36 -9.58
C ARG A 182 -3.45 16.13 -9.00
N THR A 183 -3.02 15.21 -9.85
CA THR A 183 -2.30 13.99 -9.44
C THR A 183 -0.98 14.33 -8.74
N MET A 184 -0.18 15.23 -9.33
CA MET A 184 1.08 15.66 -8.72
C MET A 184 0.83 16.36 -7.39
N ALA A 185 -0.11 17.28 -7.34
CA ALA A 185 -0.43 18.03 -6.13
C ALA A 185 -0.93 17.11 -4.99
N LEU A 186 -1.77 16.12 -5.29
CA LEU A 186 -2.23 15.13 -4.32
C LEU A 186 -1.07 14.26 -3.83
N GLY A 187 -0.22 13.78 -4.74
CA GLY A 187 0.93 12.95 -4.38
C GLY A 187 1.92 13.68 -3.46
N ILE A 188 2.21 14.94 -3.73
CA ILE A 188 3.01 15.77 -2.82
C ILE A 188 2.25 16.04 -1.52
N GLY A 189 0.94 16.31 -1.61
CA GLY A 189 0.09 16.59 -0.46
C GLY A 189 -0.01 15.45 0.53
N ILE A 190 -0.06 14.20 0.08
CA ILE A 190 -0.02 13.02 0.95
C ILE A 190 1.38 12.68 1.50
N GLY A 191 2.43 13.39 1.04
CA GLY A 191 3.79 13.24 1.54
C GLY A 191 4.62 12.19 0.81
N SER A 192 4.40 11.97 -0.49
CA SER A 192 5.25 11.06 -1.29
C SER A 192 6.72 11.46 -1.25
N GLY A 193 7.61 10.49 -1.30
CA GLY A 193 9.05 10.69 -1.47
C GLY A 193 9.36 11.19 -2.88
N TYR A 194 9.44 10.30 -3.87
CA TYR A 194 9.33 10.66 -5.28
C TYR A 194 8.17 9.88 -5.91
N MET A 195 7.69 10.37 -7.06
CA MET A 195 6.62 9.70 -7.79
C MET A 195 7.11 9.27 -9.17
N PHE A 196 6.77 8.05 -9.57
CA PHE A 196 7.09 7.49 -10.89
C PHE A 196 5.84 7.13 -11.66
N GLU A 197 5.88 7.33 -12.97
CA GLU A 197 4.74 7.13 -13.85
C GLU A 197 4.48 5.66 -14.14
N THR A 198 3.21 5.26 -14.09
CA THR A 198 2.75 3.92 -14.42
C THR A 198 1.39 3.97 -15.12
N THR A 199 0.69 2.85 -15.20
CA THR A 199 -0.71 2.77 -15.62
C THR A 199 -1.50 2.03 -14.54
N PHE A 200 -2.81 2.24 -14.45
CA PHE A 200 -3.68 1.48 -13.55
C PHE A 200 -3.41 -0.02 -13.63
N LYS A 201 -3.34 -0.54 -14.85
CA LYS A 201 -3.10 -1.96 -15.12
C LYS A 201 -1.75 -2.46 -14.62
N LYS A 202 -0.65 -1.73 -14.91
CA LYS A 202 0.69 -2.12 -14.47
C LYS A 202 0.83 -2.03 -12.97
N GLU A 203 0.28 -0.98 -12.38
CA GLU A 203 0.27 -0.80 -10.92
C GLU A 203 -0.45 -1.98 -10.25
N THR A 204 -1.67 -2.30 -10.68
CA THR A 204 -2.44 -3.41 -10.13
C THR A 204 -1.70 -4.73 -10.24
N TRP A 205 -1.07 -5.01 -11.38
CA TRP A 205 -0.34 -6.26 -11.56
C TRP A 205 0.91 -6.36 -10.70
N SER A 206 1.67 -5.28 -10.58
CA SER A 206 2.87 -5.27 -9.74
C SER A 206 2.53 -5.31 -8.26
N ASP A 207 1.51 -4.58 -7.84
CA ASP A 207 1.08 -4.49 -6.44
C ASP A 207 0.53 -5.83 -5.94
N LEU A 208 -0.44 -6.42 -6.64
CA LEU A 208 -0.99 -7.75 -6.28
C LEU A 208 0.08 -8.84 -6.31
N THR A 209 1.05 -8.75 -7.23
CA THR A 209 2.18 -9.69 -7.26
C THR A 209 3.13 -9.45 -6.09
N GLY A 210 3.40 -8.19 -5.75
CA GLY A 210 4.26 -7.82 -4.64
C GLY A 210 3.74 -8.29 -3.30
N GLU A 211 2.45 -8.06 -3.02
CA GLU A 211 1.80 -8.48 -1.77
C GLU A 211 1.81 -9.99 -1.57
N ARG A 212 1.46 -10.75 -2.60
CA ARG A 212 1.46 -12.22 -2.57
C ARG A 212 2.86 -12.80 -2.65
N GLY A 213 3.77 -12.06 -3.26
CA GLY A 213 5.19 -12.37 -3.40
C GLY A 213 6.01 -11.90 -2.21
N THR A 214 7.12 -11.24 -2.52
CA THR A 214 8.20 -10.93 -1.56
C THR A 214 7.74 -10.06 -0.38
N LEU A 215 6.73 -9.21 -0.53
CA LEU A 215 6.33 -8.29 0.53
C LEU A 215 5.64 -8.98 1.72
N MET A 216 4.86 -10.05 1.48
CA MET A 216 4.12 -10.76 2.53
C MET A 216 4.07 -12.27 2.31
N GLY A 217 3.47 -12.75 1.20
CA GLY A 217 3.20 -14.18 1.03
C GLY A 217 4.45 -15.04 0.92
N ALA A 218 5.36 -14.69 0.00
CA ALA A 218 6.58 -15.47 -0.22
C ALA A 218 7.55 -15.36 0.96
N ILE A 219 7.71 -14.17 1.56
CA ILE A 219 8.60 -14.03 2.72
C ILE A 219 8.11 -14.84 3.91
N GLN A 220 6.81 -14.84 4.20
CA GLN A 220 6.24 -15.68 5.25
C GLN A 220 6.48 -17.17 4.99
N GLY A 221 6.26 -17.63 3.75
CA GLY A 221 6.51 -19.00 3.33
C GLY A 221 7.99 -19.40 3.47
N LEU A 222 8.90 -18.51 3.08
CA LEU A 222 10.35 -18.74 3.19
C LEU A 222 10.81 -18.84 4.65
N LEU A 223 10.36 -17.91 5.49
CA LEU A 223 10.68 -17.92 6.92
C LEU A 223 10.15 -19.19 7.60
N LEU A 224 8.93 -19.59 7.28
CA LEU A 224 8.33 -20.80 7.84
C LEU A 224 9.11 -22.04 7.42
N ALA A 225 9.44 -22.20 6.13
CA ALA A 225 10.19 -23.34 5.64
C ALA A 225 11.56 -23.50 6.31
N GLN A 226 12.29 -22.41 6.50
CA GLN A 226 13.57 -22.45 7.20
C GLN A 226 13.39 -22.76 8.69
N TYR A 227 12.42 -22.13 9.35
CA TYR A 227 12.11 -22.38 10.75
C TYR A 227 11.80 -23.87 11.00
N GLU A 228 10.90 -24.45 10.23
CA GLU A 228 10.51 -25.86 10.30
C GLU A 228 11.71 -26.78 10.07
N THR A 229 12.54 -26.49 9.06
CA THR A 229 13.74 -27.26 8.79
C THR A 229 14.71 -27.27 9.99
N LEU A 230 14.93 -26.14 10.63
CA LEU A 230 15.77 -26.07 11.84
C LEU A 230 15.12 -26.85 13.00
N ARG A 231 13.81 -26.71 13.20
CA ARG A 231 13.07 -27.43 14.25
C ARG A 231 13.14 -28.96 14.07
N GLU A 232 12.98 -29.43 12.85
CA GLU A 232 13.08 -30.85 12.49
C GLU A 232 14.48 -31.42 12.71
N ASN A 233 15.51 -30.57 12.63
CA ASN A 233 16.90 -30.93 12.91
C ASN A 233 17.35 -30.71 14.36
N GLY A 234 16.41 -30.46 15.28
CA GLY A 234 16.64 -30.45 16.73
C GLY A 234 17.01 -29.09 17.33
N HIS A 235 17.02 -28.02 16.54
CA HIS A 235 17.23 -26.67 17.08
C HIS A 235 16.06 -26.24 17.97
N SER A 236 16.33 -25.49 19.04
CA SER A 236 15.27 -24.97 19.91
C SER A 236 14.39 -23.96 19.19
N PRO A 237 13.14 -23.73 19.63
CA PRO A 237 12.29 -22.69 19.03
C PRO A 237 12.94 -21.31 19.03
N SER A 238 13.60 -20.94 20.12
CA SER A 238 14.31 -19.67 20.25
C SER A 238 15.44 -19.55 19.23
N GLU A 239 16.29 -20.57 19.12
CA GLU A 239 17.39 -20.61 18.16
C GLU A 239 16.88 -20.52 16.72
N ALA A 240 15.91 -21.36 16.35
CA ALA A 240 15.32 -21.37 15.03
C ALA A 240 14.68 -20.01 14.66
N PHE A 241 14.04 -19.34 15.62
CA PHE A 241 13.45 -18.02 15.39
C PHE A 241 14.50 -16.93 15.22
N ASN A 242 15.54 -16.92 16.05
CA ASN A 242 16.62 -15.93 15.94
C ASN A 242 17.35 -16.05 14.60
N GLU A 243 17.70 -17.26 14.17
CA GLU A 243 18.41 -17.52 12.90
C GLU A 243 17.54 -17.32 11.64
N THR A 244 16.22 -17.22 11.80
CA THR A 244 15.30 -17.09 10.67
C THR A 244 14.68 -15.70 10.57
N VAL A 245 14.15 -15.20 11.68
CA VAL A 245 13.33 -13.98 11.68
C VAL A 245 14.03 -12.82 12.35
N GLU A 246 14.52 -13.03 13.58
CA GLU A 246 14.99 -11.92 14.43
C GLU A 246 16.23 -11.24 13.84
N GLU A 247 17.25 -12.00 13.50
CA GLU A 247 18.48 -11.46 12.91
C GLU A 247 18.20 -10.77 11.58
N LEU A 248 17.35 -11.37 10.74
CA LEU A 248 16.97 -10.77 9.48
C LEU A 248 16.29 -9.40 9.67
N THR A 249 15.28 -9.33 10.55
CA THR A 249 14.42 -8.14 10.65
C THR A 249 15.01 -7.05 11.52
N GLN A 250 15.71 -7.42 12.60
CA GLN A 250 16.29 -6.45 13.54
C GLN A 250 17.64 -5.90 13.06
N SER A 251 18.45 -6.73 12.43
CA SER A 251 19.83 -6.40 12.08
C SER A 251 20.04 -6.20 10.58
N LEU A 252 19.72 -7.22 9.76
CA LEU A 252 20.15 -7.23 8.36
C LEU A 252 19.26 -6.38 7.45
N MET A 253 17.92 -6.43 7.59
CA MET A 253 17.01 -5.65 6.74
C MET A 253 17.26 -4.14 6.81
N PRO A 254 17.49 -3.49 7.96
CA PRO A 254 17.84 -2.07 8.00
C PRO A 254 19.13 -1.74 7.25
N LEU A 255 20.12 -2.62 7.29
CA LEU A 255 21.41 -2.43 6.61
C LEU A 255 21.26 -2.52 5.10
N PHE A 256 20.64 -3.56 4.58
CA PHE A 256 20.49 -3.66 3.14
C PHE A 256 19.50 -2.63 2.57
N ALA A 257 18.51 -2.19 3.35
CA ALA A 257 17.63 -1.09 2.93
C ALA A 257 18.38 0.25 2.76
N GLN A 258 19.41 0.48 3.56
CA GLN A 258 20.20 1.72 3.52
C GLN A 258 21.38 1.65 2.53
N LYS A 259 22.02 0.49 2.40
CA LYS A 259 23.31 0.33 1.74
C LYS A 259 23.29 -0.58 0.49
N GLY A 260 22.27 -1.44 0.36
CA GLY A 260 22.19 -2.48 -0.66
C GLY A 260 22.67 -3.84 -0.17
N MET A 261 22.22 -4.88 -0.86
CA MET A 261 22.54 -6.27 -0.50
C MET A 261 24.02 -6.62 -0.75
N ASP A 262 24.62 -6.08 -1.80
CA ASP A 262 26.04 -6.20 -2.13
C ASP A 262 26.91 -5.63 -1.04
N TRP A 263 26.58 -4.46 -0.49
CA TRP A 263 27.27 -3.88 0.65
C TRP A 263 27.13 -4.77 1.89
N MET A 264 25.93 -5.26 2.17
CA MET A 264 25.72 -6.15 3.31
C MET A 264 26.57 -7.41 3.20
N TYR A 265 26.61 -8.05 2.04
CA TYR A 265 27.47 -9.22 1.79
C TYR A 265 28.93 -8.87 2.00
N ALA A 266 29.43 -7.77 1.46
CA ALA A 266 30.81 -7.34 1.59
C ALA A 266 31.25 -7.07 3.05
N ASN A 267 30.28 -6.80 3.95
CA ASN A 267 30.54 -6.50 5.36
C ASN A 267 30.20 -7.66 6.32
N CYS A 268 29.92 -8.85 5.80
CA CYS A 268 29.78 -10.07 6.59
C CYS A 268 31.09 -10.90 6.62
N SER A 269 31.10 -11.97 7.39
CA SER A 269 32.23 -12.92 7.38
C SER A 269 32.41 -13.58 6.01
N THR A 270 33.64 -13.97 5.67
CA THR A 270 33.90 -14.65 4.39
C THR A 270 33.12 -15.95 4.22
N THR A 271 32.82 -16.65 5.33
CA THR A 271 31.98 -17.84 5.36
C THR A 271 30.54 -17.50 4.97
N ALA A 272 29.97 -16.44 5.56
CA ALA A 272 28.62 -15.98 5.25
C ALA A 272 28.52 -15.49 3.79
N GLN A 273 29.50 -14.70 3.34
CA GLN A 273 29.57 -14.23 1.95
C GLN A 273 29.53 -15.40 0.96
N ARG A 274 30.39 -16.40 1.17
CA ARG A 274 30.48 -17.56 0.27
C ARG A 274 29.18 -18.36 0.27
N GLY A 275 28.66 -18.67 1.46
CA GLY A 275 27.42 -19.42 1.59
C GLY A 275 26.23 -18.71 0.94
N ALA A 276 26.07 -17.40 1.17
CA ALA A 276 24.99 -16.62 0.57
C ALA A 276 25.06 -16.59 -0.97
N LEU A 277 26.26 -16.37 -1.53
CA LEU A 277 26.45 -16.36 -2.98
C LEU A 277 26.21 -17.75 -3.62
N ASP A 278 26.58 -18.84 -2.93
CA ASP A 278 26.37 -20.19 -3.44
C ASP A 278 24.89 -20.60 -3.43
N TRP A 279 24.14 -20.20 -2.41
CA TRP A 279 22.74 -20.58 -2.28
C TRP A 279 21.73 -19.63 -2.93
N MET A 280 22.14 -18.43 -3.31
CA MET A 280 21.28 -17.49 -4.03
C MET A 280 20.69 -18.10 -5.32
N GLY A 281 21.52 -18.82 -6.11
CA GLY A 281 21.09 -19.48 -7.35
C GLY A 281 20.03 -20.53 -7.11
N PRO A 282 20.25 -21.55 -6.27
CA PRO A 282 19.23 -22.56 -5.92
C PRO A 282 17.90 -21.99 -5.46
N PHE A 283 17.90 -20.95 -4.59
CA PHE A 283 16.66 -20.28 -4.16
C PHE A 283 15.98 -19.54 -5.31
N HIS A 284 16.74 -18.81 -6.14
CA HIS A 284 16.19 -18.16 -7.33
C HIS A 284 15.48 -19.17 -8.23
N ASP A 285 16.13 -20.28 -8.56
CA ASP A 285 15.61 -21.30 -9.49
C ASP A 285 14.37 -22.01 -8.94
N ALA A 286 14.32 -22.21 -7.62
CA ALA A 286 13.15 -22.79 -6.97
C ALA A 286 11.95 -21.80 -6.95
N THR A 287 12.18 -20.51 -6.77
CA THR A 287 11.11 -19.52 -6.59
C THR A 287 10.64 -18.87 -7.89
N LYS A 288 11.51 -18.71 -8.88
CA LYS A 288 11.19 -18.03 -10.17
C LYS A 288 9.95 -18.61 -10.87
N PRO A 289 9.76 -19.94 -10.99
CA PRO A 289 8.56 -20.50 -11.60
C PRO A 289 7.29 -20.21 -10.79
N VAL A 290 7.38 -20.10 -9.46
CA VAL A 290 6.26 -19.74 -8.59
C VAL A 290 5.85 -18.30 -8.82
N PHE A 291 6.82 -17.36 -8.92
CA PHE A 291 6.53 -15.97 -9.26
C PHE A 291 5.91 -15.81 -10.65
N GLU A 292 6.35 -16.57 -11.64
CA GLU A 292 5.77 -16.56 -12.99
C GLU A 292 4.31 -17.05 -12.97
N LYS A 293 4.03 -18.13 -12.24
CA LYS A 293 2.67 -18.64 -12.04
C LYS A 293 1.80 -17.59 -11.34
N LEU A 294 2.28 -16.98 -10.27
CA LEU A 294 1.59 -15.92 -9.55
C LEU A 294 1.29 -14.73 -10.46
N TYR A 295 2.29 -14.22 -11.17
CA TYR A 295 2.10 -13.07 -12.07
C TYR A 295 1.07 -13.35 -13.16
N ASN A 296 1.07 -14.56 -13.74
CA ASN A 296 0.07 -14.97 -14.71
C ASN A 296 -1.33 -15.06 -14.10
N SER A 297 -1.48 -15.56 -12.87
CA SER A 297 -2.76 -15.60 -12.14
C SER A 297 -3.29 -14.18 -11.88
N VAL A 298 -2.42 -13.26 -11.48
CA VAL A 298 -2.77 -11.84 -11.31
C VAL A 298 -3.20 -11.22 -12.65
N LYS A 299 -2.39 -11.40 -13.69
CA LYS A 299 -2.62 -10.82 -15.02
C LYS A 299 -3.93 -11.26 -15.64
N THR A 300 -4.34 -12.50 -15.45
CA THR A 300 -5.62 -13.04 -15.95
C THR A 300 -6.82 -12.62 -15.12
N GLY A 301 -6.61 -11.94 -13.98
CA GLY A 301 -7.65 -11.50 -13.05
C GLY A 301 -8.18 -12.64 -12.16
N ASN A 302 -7.52 -13.79 -12.12
CA ASN A 302 -7.92 -14.89 -11.23
C ASN A 302 -7.78 -14.48 -9.76
N GLU A 303 -6.67 -13.83 -9.38
CA GLU A 303 -6.47 -13.32 -8.03
C GLU A 303 -7.49 -12.25 -7.63
N ALA A 304 -7.89 -11.41 -8.58
CA ALA A 304 -8.95 -10.42 -8.35
C ALA A 304 -10.29 -11.10 -8.07
N GLN A 305 -10.65 -12.12 -8.86
CA GLN A 305 -11.90 -12.86 -8.64
C GLN A 305 -11.92 -13.56 -7.28
N ILE A 306 -10.82 -14.22 -6.89
CA ILE A 306 -10.68 -14.83 -5.57
C ILE A 306 -10.92 -13.82 -4.44
N SER A 307 -10.34 -12.63 -4.57
CA SER A 307 -10.50 -11.55 -3.58
C SER A 307 -11.96 -11.07 -3.50
N ILE A 308 -12.61 -10.83 -4.64
CA ILE A 308 -14.00 -10.40 -4.71
C ILE A 308 -14.92 -11.47 -4.10
N ASP A 309 -14.76 -12.71 -4.50
CA ASP A 309 -15.58 -13.84 -4.03
C ASP A 309 -15.42 -14.10 -2.53
N SER A 310 -14.21 -13.93 -2.01
CA SER A 310 -13.95 -14.10 -0.59
C SER A 310 -14.56 -12.97 0.24
N ASN A 311 -14.32 -11.72 -0.18
CA ASN A 311 -14.73 -10.52 0.56
C ASN A 311 -16.26 -10.27 0.52
N SER A 312 -16.96 -10.81 -0.45
CA SER A 312 -18.42 -10.68 -0.58
C SER A 312 -19.20 -11.67 0.32
N LYS A 313 -18.52 -12.64 0.94
CA LYS A 313 -19.18 -13.64 1.82
C LYS A 313 -19.57 -13.01 3.16
N PRO A 314 -20.76 -13.30 3.71
CA PRO A 314 -21.20 -12.79 5.01
C PRO A 314 -20.25 -13.15 6.16
N ASP A 315 -19.63 -14.33 6.11
CA ASP A 315 -18.72 -14.90 7.11
C ASP A 315 -17.24 -14.56 6.87
N TYR A 316 -16.95 -13.70 5.89
CA TYR A 316 -15.57 -13.34 5.51
C TYR A 316 -14.72 -12.91 6.71
N ARG A 317 -15.25 -11.99 7.54
CA ARG A 317 -14.52 -11.47 8.71
C ARG A 317 -14.22 -12.54 9.75
N GLU A 318 -15.13 -13.45 9.95
CA GLU A 318 -14.95 -14.58 10.89
C GLU A 318 -13.85 -15.51 10.39
N LYS A 319 -13.91 -15.89 9.11
CA LYS A 319 -12.89 -16.75 8.48
C LYS A 319 -11.51 -16.12 8.50
N LEU A 320 -11.41 -14.87 8.07
CA LEU A 320 -10.13 -14.14 8.11
C LEU A 320 -9.56 -14.07 9.53
N ASN A 321 -10.38 -13.77 10.53
CA ASN A 321 -9.92 -13.73 11.92
C ASN A 321 -9.45 -15.11 12.41
N ALA A 322 -10.09 -16.18 11.98
CA ALA A 322 -9.68 -17.54 12.32
C ALA A 322 -8.32 -17.89 11.68
N GLU A 323 -8.11 -17.54 10.41
CA GLU A 323 -6.82 -17.73 9.71
C GLU A 323 -5.70 -16.91 10.33
N LEU A 324 -5.95 -15.63 10.63
CA LEU A 324 -4.96 -14.77 11.31
C LEU A 324 -4.64 -15.28 12.72
N LYS A 325 -5.65 -15.80 13.43
CA LYS A 325 -5.43 -16.43 14.74
C LYS A 325 -4.59 -17.69 14.62
N ALA A 326 -4.84 -18.54 13.65
CA ALA A 326 -4.03 -19.75 13.42
C ALA A 326 -2.57 -19.39 13.11
N LEU A 327 -2.34 -18.36 12.31
CA LEU A 327 -0.99 -17.83 12.06
C LEU A 327 -0.33 -17.35 13.35
N HIS A 328 -1.01 -16.51 14.13
CA HIS A 328 -0.54 -16.00 15.43
C HIS A 328 -0.21 -17.12 16.42
N ASP A 329 -1.06 -18.16 16.49
CA ASP A 329 -0.92 -19.26 17.42
C ASP A 329 0.11 -20.32 16.97
N SER A 330 0.72 -20.18 15.80
CA SER A 330 1.79 -21.06 15.34
C SER A 330 3.01 -20.99 16.28
N GLU A 331 3.78 -22.10 16.36
CA GLU A 331 4.98 -22.14 17.22
C GLU A 331 5.94 -21.00 16.91
N MET A 332 6.20 -20.75 15.63
CA MET A 332 7.12 -19.70 15.17
C MET A 332 6.70 -18.32 15.71
N TRP A 333 5.43 -17.92 15.52
CA TRP A 333 4.99 -16.57 15.92
C TRP A 333 4.77 -16.40 17.42
N ARG A 334 4.40 -17.46 18.15
CA ARG A 334 4.41 -17.46 19.64
C ARG A 334 5.84 -17.32 20.19
N THR A 335 6.80 -18.01 19.57
CA THR A 335 8.21 -17.84 19.90
C THR A 335 8.65 -16.40 19.67
N GLY A 336 8.30 -15.82 18.53
CA GLY A 336 8.59 -14.44 18.20
C GLY A 336 7.98 -13.43 19.17
N GLU A 337 6.79 -13.69 19.71
CA GLU A 337 6.22 -12.85 20.76
C GLU A 337 7.12 -12.80 21.99
N MET A 338 7.64 -13.95 22.44
CA MET A 338 8.53 -14.01 23.58
C MET A 338 9.90 -13.38 23.31
N VAL A 339 10.46 -13.60 22.11
CA VAL A 339 11.73 -12.95 21.70
C VAL A 339 11.59 -11.43 21.74
N ARG A 340 10.52 -10.87 21.17
CA ARG A 340 10.28 -9.41 21.21
C ARG A 340 10.09 -8.87 22.61
N LYS A 341 9.45 -9.60 23.53
CA LYS A 341 9.30 -9.21 24.94
C LYS A 341 10.61 -9.15 25.68
N LEU A 342 11.60 -9.95 25.28
CA LEU A 342 12.92 -9.98 25.91
C LEU A 342 13.90 -8.93 25.37
N ARG A 343 13.50 -8.16 24.37
CA ARG A 343 14.33 -7.06 23.88
C ARG A 343 14.42 -5.97 24.95
N PRO A 344 15.62 -5.39 25.19
CA PRO A 344 15.81 -4.36 26.23
C PRO A 344 14.86 -3.17 26.14
N GLU A 345 14.53 -2.76 24.91
CA GLU A 345 13.62 -1.63 24.66
C GLU A 345 12.15 -1.94 25.00
N ASN A 346 11.81 -3.20 25.23
CA ASN A 346 10.46 -3.68 25.57
C ASN A 346 10.39 -4.25 27.01
N ALA A 347 11.49 -4.24 27.75
CA ALA A 347 11.59 -4.77 29.11
C ALA A 347 11.04 -3.81 30.17
#